data_a747cc00a532434862a492afdc7a85db
#
_entry.id   a747cc00a532434862a492afdc7a85db
#
_cell.length_a   1.000
_cell.length_b   1.000
_cell.length_c   1.000
_cell.angle_alpha   90.00
_cell.angle_beta   90.00
_cell.angle_gamma   90.00
#
_symmetry.space_group_name_H-M   'P 1'
#
loop_
_entity.id
_entity.type
_entity.pdbx_description
1 polymer ?
#
loop_
_entity_poly.entity_id
_entity_poly.type
_entity_poly.pdbx_seq_one_letter_code
_entity_poly.pdbx_strand_id
1 'polypeptide(L)'
;MGRVYNFSAGPAVLPEEVLREAADEMLDYKGTGMSVMEMSHRSKAYETIIKEAEADIRELMNIPDNYKVLFLQGGASQQFAMIPMNLMKNKKAAYIVTGQWAKKAYQEAKLYGEAVEVASSADKTFSYIPDCSDPVSYTHLRAHETCADL
;
A
#
# COMPACT_ATOMS: atom_id res chain seq x y z
N MET A 1 2.62 23.01 -24.97
CA MET A 1 3.51 22.90 -23.78
C MET A 1 3.81 21.43 -23.56
N GLY A 2 5.06 21.06 -23.34
CA GLY A 2 5.41 19.67 -22.97
C GLY A 2 5.00 19.37 -21.54
N ARG A 3 4.73 18.09 -21.24
CA ARG A 3 4.47 17.66 -19.87
C ARG A 3 5.73 17.79 -19.02
N VAL A 4 5.57 18.16 -17.76
CA VAL A 4 6.69 18.23 -16.81
C VAL A 4 7.02 16.84 -16.25
N TYR A 5 8.26 16.63 -15.87
CA TYR A 5 8.68 15.46 -15.10
C TYR A 5 8.21 15.66 -13.65
N ASN A 6 7.19 14.90 -13.24
CA ASN A 6 6.62 14.98 -11.90
C ASN A 6 7.04 13.73 -11.10
N PHE A 7 7.87 13.93 -10.08
CA PHE A 7 8.36 12.90 -9.16
C PHE A 7 7.75 13.07 -7.76
N SER A 8 6.60 13.72 -7.65
CA SER A 8 5.90 13.86 -6.36
C SER A 8 5.59 12.48 -5.77
N ALA A 9 5.86 12.30 -4.48
CA ALA A 9 5.54 11.07 -3.76
C ALA A 9 4.03 10.82 -3.77
N GLY A 10 3.62 9.66 -4.26
CA GLY A 10 2.22 9.29 -4.46
C GLY A 10 1.63 9.78 -5.78
N PRO A 11 1.36 11.09 -5.98
CA PRO A 11 0.74 11.58 -7.22
C PRO A 11 1.80 11.84 -8.32
N ALA A 12 2.57 10.83 -8.68
CA ALA A 12 3.60 10.92 -9.73
C ALA A 12 3.00 11.05 -11.13
N VAL A 13 3.85 11.17 -12.14
CA VAL A 13 3.43 11.19 -13.55
C VAL A 13 2.78 9.86 -13.92
N LEU A 14 1.64 9.93 -14.61
CA LEU A 14 1.00 8.77 -15.24
C LEU A 14 1.36 8.72 -16.73
N PRO A 15 1.36 7.53 -17.37
CA PRO A 15 1.46 7.41 -18.80
C PRO A 15 0.37 8.24 -19.50
N GLU A 16 0.72 8.86 -20.64
CA GLU A 16 -0.24 9.75 -21.31
C GLU A 16 -1.41 8.96 -21.91
N GLU A 17 -1.18 7.74 -22.34
CA GLU A 17 -2.19 6.83 -22.86
C GLU A 17 -3.28 6.55 -21.81
N VAL A 18 -2.88 6.27 -20.56
CA VAL A 18 -3.80 6.05 -19.42
C VAL A 18 -4.65 7.30 -19.15
N LEU A 19 -4.04 8.48 -19.22
CA LEU A 19 -4.77 9.73 -19.00
C LEU A 19 -5.78 10.03 -20.12
N ARG A 20 -5.44 9.68 -21.38
CA ARG A 20 -6.35 9.82 -22.53
C ARG A 20 -7.52 8.87 -22.40
N GLU A 21 -7.25 7.59 -22.15
CA GLU A 21 -8.29 6.59 -21.91
C GLU A 21 -9.25 7.01 -20.80
N ALA A 22 -8.70 7.43 -19.64
CA ALA A 22 -9.51 7.94 -18.53
C ALA A 22 -10.35 9.18 -18.90
N ALA A 23 -9.83 10.07 -19.76
CA ALA A 23 -10.57 11.23 -20.23
C ALA A 23 -11.68 10.85 -21.20
N ASP A 24 -11.45 9.93 -22.09
CA ASP A 24 -12.42 9.45 -23.08
C ASP A 24 -13.57 8.69 -22.40
N GLU A 25 -13.29 7.96 -21.34
CA GLU A 25 -14.27 7.20 -20.56
C GLU A 25 -14.93 8.00 -19.42
N MET A 26 -14.55 9.28 -19.25
CA MET A 26 -14.99 10.08 -18.12
C MET A 26 -16.50 10.29 -18.05
N LEU A 27 -17.18 10.39 -19.17
CA LEU A 27 -18.64 10.58 -19.25
C LEU A 27 -19.40 9.29 -19.50
N ASP A 28 -18.78 8.33 -20.17
CA ASP A 28 -19.42 7.08 -20.55
C ASP A 28 -18.42 5.93 -20.62
N TYR A 29 -18.31 5.19 -19.56
CA TYR A 29 -17.45 4.00 -19.52
C TYR A 29 -18.08 2.89 -20.35
N LYS A 30 -17.46 2.60 -21.51
CA LYS A 30 -17.81 1.46 -22.40
C LYS A 30 -19.30 1.33 -22.72
N GLY A 31 -20.01 2.46 -22.92
CA GLY A 31 -21.43 2.46 -23.28
C GLY A 31 -22.39 2.23 -22.12
N THR A 32 -21.95 2.37 -20.87
CA THR A 32 -22.82 2.23 -19.70
C THR A 32 -23.67 3.46 -19.42
N GLY A 33 -23.39 4.59 -20.08
CA GLY A 33 -24.06 5.88 -19.87
C GLY A 33 -23.64 6.56 -18.57
N MET A 34 -22.56 6.12 -17.93
CA MET A 34 -22.06 6.72 -16.67
C MET A 34 -20.56 6.63 -16.55
N SER A 35 -19.97 7.54 -15.77
CA SER A 35 -18.58 7.50 -15.36
C SER A 35 -18.31 6.35 -14.39
N VAL A 36 -17.08 5.82 -14.39
CA VAL A 36 -16.63 4.89 -13.34
C VAL A 36 -16.82 5.51 -11.94
N MET A 37 -16.62 6.82 -11.80
CA MET A 37 -16.80 7.54 -10.53
C MET A 37 -18.26 7.57 -10.01
N GLU A 38 -19.23 7.33 -10.89
CA GLU A 38 -20.67 7.31 -10.56
C GLU A 38 -21.18 5.90 -10.32
N MET A 39 -20.38 4.86 -10.65
CA MET A 39 -20.81 3.47 -10.54
C MET A 39 -20.91 3.01 -9.09
N SER A 40 -21.96 2.26 -8.80
CA SER A 40 -22.00 1.46 -7.58
C SER A 40 -20.94 0.38 -7.64
N HIS A 41 -20.19 0.20 -6.54
CA HIS A 41 -19.25 -0.93 -6.40
C HIS A 41 -19.91 -2.32 -6.49
N ARG A 42 -21.24 -2.37 -6.47
CA ARG A 42 -22.05 -3.60 -6.65
C ARG A 42 -22.54 -3.78 -8.07
N SER A 43 -22.28 -2.83 -8.97
CA SER A 43 -22.69 -2.95 -10.36
C SER A 43 -21.84 -3.99 -11.08
N LYS A 44 -22.46 -4.66 -12.07
CA LYS A 44 -21.76 -5.66 -12.89
C LYS A 44 -20.58 -5.05 -13.66
N ALA A 45 -20.72 -3.80 -14.11
CA ALA A 45 -19.64 -3.10 -14.80
C ALA A 45 -18.43 -2.87 -13.88
N TYR A 46 -18.68 -2.41 -12.65
CA TYR A 46 -17.60 -2.22 -11.67
C TYR A 46 -16.97 -3.55 -11.23
N GLU A 47 -17.78 -4.60 -11.10
CA GLU A 47 -17.26 -5.95 -10.77
C GLU A 47 -16.23 -6.42 -11.81
N THR A 48 -16.46 -6.13 -13.09
CA THR A 48 -15.50 -6.45 -14.14
C THR A 48 -14.21 -5.67 -13.95
N ILE A 49 -14.29 -4.35 -13.74
CA ILE A 49 -13.12 -3.49 -13.52
C ILE A 49 -12.25 -4.00 -12.37
N ILE A 50 -12.85 -4.29 -11.22
CA ILE A 50 -12.07 -4.68 -10.04
C ILE A 50 -11.46 -6.08 -10.17
N LYS A 51 -12.12 -7.01 -10.90
CA LYS A 51 -11.59 -8.34 -11.19
C LYS A 51 -10.41 -8.30 -12.16
N GLU A 52 -10.52 -7.47 -13.21
CA GLU A 52 -9.42 -7.24 -14.14
C GLU A 52 -8.22 -6.62 -13.40
N ALA A 53 -8.44 -5.58 -12.59
CA ALA A 53 -7.39 -4.96 -11.79
C ALA A 53 -6.71 -5.95 -10.82
N GLU A 54 -7.47 -6.86 -10.19
CA GLU A 54 -6.89 -7.91 -9.35
C GLU A 54 -6.05 -8.88 -10.18
N ALA A 55 -6.55 -9.30 -11.34
CA ALA A 55 -5.84 -10.22 -12.23
C ALA A 55 -4.50 -9.62 -12.70
N ASP A 56 -4.52 -8.36 -13.11
CA ASP A 56 -3.32 -7.64 -13.57
C ASP A 56 -2.28 -7.51 -12.45
N ILE A 57 -2.71 -7.18 -11.23
CA ILE A 57 -1.80 -7.09 -10.07
C ILE A 57 -1.19 -8.47 -9.77
N ARG A 58 -1.99 -9.54 -9.84
CA ARG A 58 -1.50 -10.90 -9.62
C ARG A 58 -0.45 -11.29 -10.64
N GLU A 59 -0.69 -11.00 -11.90
CA GLU A 59 0.24 -11.29 -13.00
C GLU A 59 1.54 -10.47 -12.84
N LEU A 60 1.43 -9.15 -12.71
CA LEU A 60 2.59 -8.25 -12.62
C LEU A 60 3.49 -8.51 -11.41
N MET A 61 2.91 -8.91 -10.30
CA MET A 61 3.63 -9.17 -9.05
C MET A 61 3.89 -10.66 -8.78
N ASN A 62 3.50 -11.55 -9.68
CA ASN A 62 3.59 -13.00 -9.52
C ASN A 62 2.98 -13.48 -8.19
N ILE A 63 1.77 -13.01 -7.86
CA ILE A 63 1.11 -13.33 -6.60
C ILE A 63 0.47 -14.72 -6.70
N PRO A 64 0.91 -15.71 -5.88
CA PRO A 64 0.33 -17.05 -5.92
C PRO A 64 -1.08 -17.10 -5.31
N ASP A 65 -1.85 -18.13 -5.66
CA ASP A 65 -3.27 -18.26 -5.30
C ASP A 65 -3.54 -18.35 -3.79
N ASN A 66 -2.54 -18.74 -3.00
CA ASN A 66 -2.66 -18.80 -1.54
C ASN A 66 -2.60 -17.43 -0.85
N TYR A 67 -2.37 -16.35 -1.61
CA TYR A 67 -2.48 -14.96 -1.12
C TYR A 67 -3.78 -14.32 -1.58
N LYS A 68 -4.32 -13.42 -0.77
CA LYS A 68 -5.46 -12.58 -1.12
C LYS A 68 -4.99 -11.17 -1.47
N VAL A 69 -5.54 -10.63 -2.55
CA VAL A 69 -5.39 -9.21 -2.90
C VAL A 69 -6.60 -8.47 -2.33
N LEU A 70 -6.35 -7.40 -1.57
CA LEU A 70 -7.38 -6.62 -0.91
C LEU A 70 -7.25 -5.15 -1.32
N PHE A 71 -8.33 -4.59 -1.84
CA PHE A 71 -8.43 -3.15 -2.12
C PHE A 71 -9.05 -2.46 -0.91
N LEU A 72 -8.23 -1.80 -0.10
CA LEU A 72 -8.64 -1.19 1.16
C LEU A 72 -8.54 0.33 1.08
N GLN A 73 -9.51 1.01 1.65
CA GLN A 73 -9.48 2.46 1.80
C GLN A 73 -8.58 2.91 2.96
N GLY A 74 -8.35 4.22 3.07
CA GLY A 74 -7.67 4.85 4.20
C GLY A 74 -6.17 5.02 4.01
N GLY A 75 -5.62 4.59 2.88
CA GLY A 75 -4.19 4.68 2.57
C GLY A 75 -3.30 3.94 3.56
N ALA A 76 -1.98 4.12 3.41
CA ALA A 76 -0.98 3.45 4.25
C ALA A 76 -1.10 3.82 5.74
N SER A 77 -1.45 5.06 6.06
CA SER A 77 -1.58 5.50 7.46
C SER A 77 -2.66 4.74 8.22
N GLN A 78 -3.79 4.43 7.58
CA GLN A 78 -4.83 3.63 8.22
C GLN A 78 -4.39 2.17 8.39
N GLN A 79 -3.54 1.65 7.50
CA GLN A 79 -3.00 0.30 7.63
C GLN A 79 -2.10 0.15 8.87
N PHE A 80 -1.45 1.22 9.33
CA PHE A 80 -0.68 1.19 10.58
C PHE A 80 -1.53 0.83 11.80
N ALA A 81 -2.82 1.18 11.77
CA ALA A 81 -3.79 0.77 12.78
C ALA A 81 -4.42 -0.59 12.47
N MET A 82 -4.91 -0.79 11.23
CA MET A 82 -5.68 -1.97 10.84
C MET A 82 -4.86 -3.27 10.93
N ILE A 83 -3.59 -3.23 10.57
CA ILE A 83 -2.72 -4.40 10.61
C ILE A 83 -2.52 -4.91 12.05
N PRO A 84 -2.06 -4.10 13.03
CA PRO A 84 -1.94 -4.57 14.39
C PRO A 84 -3.27 -4.96 15.02
N MET A 85 -4.36 -4.25 14.74
CA MET A 85 -5.70 -4.61 15.23
C MET A 85 -6.14 -6.01 14.81
N ASN A 86 -5.79 -6.44 13.59
CA ASN A 86 -6.25 -7.70 13.03
C ASN A 86 -5.23 -8.84 13.16
N LEU A 87 -3.94 -8.53 13.12
CA LEU A 87 -2.88 -9.54 13.00
C LEU A 87 -1.98 -9.68 14.22
N MET A 88 -2.00 -8.73 15.16
CA MET A 88 -1.16 -8.76 16.35
C MET A 88 -1.64 -9.85 17.32
N LYS A 89 -1.14 -11.07 17.12
CA LYS A 89 -1.40 -12.21 18.01
C LYS A 89 -0.73 -11.99 19.37
N ASN A 90 -1.37 -12.45 20.44
CA ASN A 90 -0.88 -12.29 21.81
C ASN A 90 -0.54 -10.83 22.19
N LYS A 91 -1.09 -9.87 21.45
CA LYS A 91 -0.83 -8.44 21.60
C LYS A 91 0.67 -8.06 21.56
N LYS A 92 1.46 -8.80 20.79
CA LYS A 92 2.89 -8.54 20.59
C LYS A 92 3.24 -8.49 19.10
N ALA A 93 4.09 -7.53 18.73
CA ALA A 93 4.63 -7.41 17.38
C ALA A 93 6.04 -6.83 17.39
N ALA A 94 6.88 -7.30 16.46
CA ALA A 94 8.23 -6.81 16.23
C ALA A 94 8.25 -5.85 15.02
N TYR A 95 8.95 -4.74 15.17
CA TYR A 95 9.09 -3.71 14.16
C TYR A 95 10.56 -3.48 13.81
N ILE A 96 10.83 -3.38 12.50
CA ILE A 96 12.10 -2.92 11.96
C ILE A 96 11.89 -1.47 11.54
N VAL A 97 12.61 -0.54 12.18
CA VAL A 97 12.43 0.90 11.99
C VAL A 97 13.54 1.45 11.10
N THR A 98 13.25 1.57 9.81
CA THR A 98 14.18 1.99 8.75
C THR A 98 13.85 3.36 8.17
N GLY A 99 12.89 4.09 8.74
CA GLY A 99 12.50 5.42 8.28
C GLY A 99 11.37 6.02 9.09
N GLN A 100 10.91 7.19 8.65
CA GLN A 100 9.87 7.95 9.36
C GLN A 100 8.52 7.23 9.34
N TRP A 101 8.16 6.57 8.25
CA TRP A 101 6.91 5.84 8.12
C TRP A 101 6.92 4.55 8.96
N ALA A 102 8.03 3.80 8.96
CA ALA A 102 8.21 2.66 9.85
C ALA A 102 8.12 3.07 11.32
N LYS A 103 8.70 4.23 11.68
CA LYS A 103 8.58 4.81 13.03
C LYS A 103 7.13 5.15 13.39
N LYS A 104 6.36 5.73 12.45
CA LYS A 104 4.93 6.02 12.67
C LYS A 104 4.13 4.73 12.86
N ALA A 105 4.37 3.71 12.02
CA ALA A 105 3.72 2.41 12.15
C ALA A 105 4.02 1.75 13.51
N TYR A 106 5.27 1.79 13.95
CA TYR A 106 5.68 1.31 15.26
C TYR A 106 4.99 2.06 16.42
N GLN A 107 4.89 3.40 16.32
CA GLN A 107 4.21 4.21 17.33
C GLN A 107 2.72 3.90 17.40
N GLU A 108 2.07 3.74 16.25
CA GLU A 108 0.65 3.40 16.16
C GLU A 108 0.37 2.03 16.79
N ALA A 109 1.21 1.03 16.51
CA ALA A 109 1.05 -0.32 17.03
C ALA A 109 1.05 -0.39 18.58
N LYS A 110 1.75 0.52 19.25
CA LYS A 110 1.77 0.60 20.71
C LYS A 110 0.40 0.89 21.34
N LEU A 111 -0.54 1.43 20.55
CA LEU A 111 -1.91 1.67 21.01
C LEU A 111 -2.72 0.37 21.12
N TYR A 112 -2.29 -0.70 20.45
CA TYR A 112 -3.01 -1.97 20.36
C TYR A 112 -2.36 -3.10 21.15
N GLY A 113 -1.09 -2.94 21.52
CA GLY A 113 -0.36 -3.96 22.25
C GLY A 113 1.12 -3.64 22.47
N GLU A 114 1.89 -4.65 22.81
CA GLU A 114 3.34 -4.54 22.99
C GLU A 114 4.01 -4.54 21.60
N ALA A 115 4.44 -3.37 21.15
CA ALA A 115 5.28 -3.24 19.98
C ALA A 115 6.75 -3.14 20.41
N VAL A 116 7.62 -3.94 19.81
CA VAL A 116 9.05 -3.99 20.10
C VAL A 116 9.84 -3.57 18.88
N GLU A 117 10.71 -2.58 19.00
CA GLU A 117 11.69 -2.24 17.98
C GLU A 117 12.84 -3.25 18.06
N VAL A 118 12.94 -4.13 17.07
CA VAL A 118 13.95 -5.20 17.04
C VAL A 118 15.19 -4.82 16.27
N ALA A 119 15.07 -3.87 15.34
CA ALA A 119 16.19 -3.32 14.61
C ALA A 119 15.84 -1.89 14.15
N SER A 120 16.84 -1.02 14.05
CA SER A 120 16.66 0.36 13.61
C SER A 120 17.93 0.87 12.95
N SER A 121 17.78 1.76 11.97
CA SER A 121 18.88 2.49 11.35
C SER A 121 18.85 3.99 11.66
N ALA A 122 18.12 4.38 12.72
CA ALA A 122 17.98 5.77 13.15
C ALA A 122 19.31 6.43 13.58
N ASP A 123 20.29 5.64 14.02
CA ASP A 123 21.65 6.07 14.40
C ASP A 123 22.39 6.77 13.25
N LYS A 124 22.09 6.39 11.98
CA LYS A 124 22.66 6.99 10.78
C LYS A 124 21.58 7.61 9.88
N THR A 125 20.57 8.18 10.48
CA THR A 125 19.49 8.91 9.76
C THR A 125 18.81 8.03 8.70
N PHE A 126 18.64 6.72 9.00
CA PHE A 126 17.99 5.74 8.13
C PHE A 126 18.71 5.49 6.79
N SER A 127 20.02 5.65 6.75
CA SER A 127 20.81 5.49 5.52
C SER A 127 21.23 4.06 5.18
N TYR A 128 20.81 3.06 5.97
CA TYR A 128 21.10 1.65 5.73
C TYR A 128 19.97 0.75 6.21
N ILE A 129 19.96 -0.50 5.75
CA ILE A 129 19.05 -1.54 6.25
C ILE A 129 19.78 -2.31 7.35
N PRO A 130 19.25 -2.34 8.59
CA PRO A 130 19.87 -3.08 9.69
C PRO A 130 19.82 -4.58 9.45
N ASP A 131 20.78 -5.30 10.01
CA ASP A 131 20.76 -6.77 10.00
C ASP A 131 19.59 -7.27 10.86
N CYS A 132 18.78 -8.16 10.29
CA CYS A 132 17.59 -8.74 10.91
C CYS A 132 17.65 -10.27 10.87
N SER A 133 18.85 -10.85 10.85
CA SER A 133 19.09 -12.29 10.75
C SER A 133 18.73 -13.06 12.02
N ASP A 134 18.68 -12.39 13.19
CA ASP A 134 18.24 -13.02 14.42
C ASP A 134 16.73 -13.31 14.42
N PRO A 135 16.31 -14.58 14.52
CA PRO A 135 14.89 -14.91 14.50
C PRO A 135 14.20 -14.45 15.79
N VAL A 136 13.35 -13.43 15.67
CA VAL A 136 12.44 -13.03 16.76
C VAL A 136 11.18 -13.88 16.69
N SER A 137 10.77 -14.46 17.79
CA SER A 137 9.59 -15.33 17.90
C SER A 137 8.25 -14.58 17.89
N TYR A 138 8.21 -13.36 17.33
CA TYR A 138 7.02 -12.50 17.26
C TYR A 138 6.44 -12.45 15.86
N THR A 139 5.17 -12.06 15.75
CA THR A 139 4.57 -11.73 14.46
C THR A 139 5.33 -10.55 13.85
N HIS A 140 5.98 -10.78 12.71
CA HIS A 140 6.72 -9.74 12.00
C HIS A 140 5.75 -8.88 11.21
N LEU A 141 5.59 -7.63 11.63
CA LEU A 141 4.90 -6.60 10.85
C LEU A 141 5.96 -5.68 10.24
N ARG A 142 6.01 -5.62 8.92
CA ARG A 142 6.93 -4.74 8.19
C ARG A 142 6.12 -3.62 7.55
N ALA A 143 6.51 -2.38 7.80
CA ALA A 143 6.12 -1.28 6.94
C ALA A 143 7.09 -1.25 5.75
N HIS A 144 6.56 -1.38 4.53
CA HIS A 144 7.34 -1.13 3.33
C HIS A 144 7.42 0.36 3.09
N GLU A 145 8.61 0.92 3.23
CA GLU A 145 8.87 2.27 2.78
C GLU A 145 9.17 2.27 1.29
N THR A 146 8.56 3.17 0.56
CA THR A 146 8.90 3.43 -0.83
C THR A 146 10.16 4.29 -0.88
N CYS A 147 10.97 4.14 -1.93
CA CYS A 147 12.21 4.93 -2.14
C CYS A 147 12.01 6.47 -2.17
N ALA A 148 10.80 6.93 -1.97
CA ALA A 148 10.46 8.36 -1.93
C ALA A 148 10.80 9.03 -0.58
N ASP A 149 11.20 8.28 0.43
CA ASP A 149 11.49 8.77 1.78
C ASP A 149 13.01 8.86 2.09
N LEU A 150 13.85 8.71 1.06
CA LEU A 150 15.31 8.87 1.13
C LEU A 150 15.76 10.26 0.69
#